data_1e2ce24dc6fe8f4d929ca82b17599bb5
#
_entry.id   1e2ce24dc6fe8f4d929ca82b17599bb5
#
_cell.length_a   1.000
_cell.length_b   1.000
_cell.length_c   1.000
_cell.angle_alpha   90.00
_cell.angle_beta   90.00
_cell.angle_gamma   90.00
#
_symmetry.space_group_name_H-M   'P 1'
#
loop_
_entity.id
_entity.type
_entity.pdbx_description
1 polymer ?
#
loop_
_entity_poly.entity_id
_entity_poly.type
_entity_poly.pdbx_seq_one_letter_code
_entity_poly.pdbx_strand_id
1 'polypeptide(L)'
;MVTECGMFQRSQYAAYVILPMPPEPVGDGDNDAVLDDVDECPTTPEGEPVYSTGCSDSETDDDDDNVMNDRDQCPLTPSGESVDYYVCSDSQKDDDGDGVTNDVDACPDTPPNTEVNSVGCSQEQSGPLKILALHGGGQTANGLRTMQGIQDLMSSLSEFEFVFASTPESNNVWIRDPPGGKGEPTTDRDWADASIDYLEQIVDEQGPFYAILGYSQGAAMIPVYLANTDKTFNRVMMYNGYLPTTHEGLIDTINEAAPFSIPAMVFSGENDDGFKDMAPALAGKFSQCLEVHSQTAGHNPPYQSDSTYNQILNFIRDGMS
;
A
#
# COMPACT_ATOMS: atom_id res chain seq x y z
N MET A 1 -109.88 -44.92 -25.83
CA MET A 1 -108.50 -45.45 -25.85
C MET A 1 -107.58 -44.35 -25.53
N VAL A 2 -106.90 -44.57 -24.48
CA VAL A 2 -106.11 -43.64 -23.71
C VAL A 2 -104.79 -43.28 -24.45
N THR A 3 -104.30 -42.07 -24.31
CA THR A 3 -102.91 -41.76 -24.39
C THR A 3 -102.56 -40.53 -23.50
N GLU A 4 -101.76 -40.80 -22.55
CA GLU A 4 -101.25 -39.80 -21.55
C GLU A 4 -100.25 -38.86 -22.21
N CYS A 5 -100.30 -37.59 -21.77
CA CYS A 5 -99.33 -36.59 -22.16
C CYS A 5 -98.42 -36.36 -20.97
N GLY A 6 -97.16 -36.77 -21.09
CA GLY A 6 -96.16 -36.57 -20.06
C GLY A 6 -95.67 -35.13 -20.00
N MET A 7 -95.70 -34.52 -18.79
CA MET A 7 -95.14 -33.20 -18.49
C MET A 7 -93.62 -33.31 -18.27
N PHE A 8 -92.82 -32.66 -19.07
CA PHE A 8 -91.40 -32.42 -18.81
C PHE A 8 -91.24 -31.25 -17.81
N GLN A 9 -90.86 -31.57 -16.62
CA GLN A 9 -90.38 -30.55 -15.69
C GLN A 9 -88.97 -30.10 -16.10
N ARG A 10 -88.82 -28.83 -16.45
CA ARG A 10 -87.48 -28.18 -16.54
C ARG A 10 -86.97 -27.85 -15.19
N SER A 11 -85.98 -28.59 -14.77
CA SER A 11 -85.11 -28.19 -13.60
C SER A 11 -84.34 -26.96 -13.99
N GLN A 12 -84.59 -25.80 -13.31
CA GLN A 12 -83.80 -24.61 -13.43
C GLN A 12 -82.62 -24.77 -12.43
N TYR A 13 -81.44 -25.14 -12.94
CA TYR A 13 -80.25 -24.97 -12.17
C TYR A 13 -79.87 -23.49 -12.20
N ALA A 14 -80.01 -22.82 -11.09
CA ALA A 14 -79.45 -21.50 -10.87
C ALA A 14 -77.91 -21.67 -10.81
N ALA A 15 -77.19 -21.15 -11.77
CA ALA A 15 -75.76 -21.04 -11.72
C ALA A 15 -75.39 -19.95 -10.70
N TYR A 16 -74.91 -20.34 -9.54
CA TYR A 16 -74.31 -19.40 -8.61
C TYR A 16 -72.99 -18.97 -9.16
N VAL A 17 -72.84 -17.72 -9.55
CA VAL A 17 -71.58 -17.08 -9.82
C VAL A 17 -70.94 -16.84 -8.41
N ILE A 18 -69.93 -17.65 -8.10
CA ILE A 18 -69.09 -17.39 -6.94
C ILE A 18 -68.21 -16.19 -7.34
N LEU A 19 -68.59 -14.99 -6.91
CA LEU A 19 -67.73 -13.84 -7.00
C LEU A 19 -66.56 -14.10 -6.05
N PRO A 20 -65.32 -13.84 -6.49
CA PRO A 20 -64.19 -13.91 -5.57
C PRO A 20 -64.49 -12.99 -4.39
N MET A 21 -64.30 -13.49 -3.19
CA MET A 21 -64.36 -12.64 -2.01
C MET A 21 -63.33 -11.50 -2.19
N PRO A 22 -63.73 -10.27 -1.86
CA PRO A 22 -62.70 -9.21 -1.80
C PRO A 22 -61.58 -9.68 -0.88
N PRO A 23 -60.35 -9.36 -1.18
CA PRO A 23 -59.22 -9.67 -0.28
C PRO A 23 -59.56 -9.12 1.10
N GLU A 24 -59.26 -9.90 2.13
CA GLU A 24 -59.41 -9.41 3.50
C GLU A 24 -58.58 -8.13 3.65
N PRO A 25 -59.03 -7.15 4.41
CA PRO A 25 -58.26 -5.96 4.65
C PRO A 25 -56.93 -6.39 5.32
N VAL A 26 -55.80 -6.01 4.70
CA VAL A 26 -54.47 -6.26 5.24
C VAL A 26 -54.39 -5.51 6.56
N GLY A 27 -53.94 -6.20 7.61
CA GLY A 27 -53.77 -5.60 8.94
C GLY A 27 -52.57 -4.64 8.99
N ASP A 28 -52.43 -3.99 10.11
CA ASP A 28 -51.24 -3.23 10.54
C ASP A 28 -51.08 -3.62 12.02
N GLY A 29 -50.23 -4.62 12.28
CA GLY A 29 -50.19 -5.38 13.51
C GLY A 29 -49.59 -4.62 14.70
N ASP A 30 -48.63 -3.74 14.44
CA ASP A 30 -47.91 -2.93 15.43
C ASP A 30 -48.30 -1.44 15.38
N ASN A 31 -49.12 -1.04 14.40
CA ASN A 31 -49.64 0.31 14.18
C ASN A 31 -48.52 1.34 13.83
N ASP A 32 -47.57 0.94 13.08
CA ASP A 32 -46.47 1.80 12.58
C ASP A 32 -46.82 2.53 11.27
N ALA A 33 -47.99 2.27 10.68
CA ALA A 33 -48.56 2.77 9.44
C ALA A 33 -48.04 2.06 8.19
N VAL A 34 -47.34 0.92 8.30
CA VAL A 34 -46.98 0.01 7.21
C VAL A 34 -47.85 -1.25 7.36
N LEU A 35 -48.46 -1.71 6.26
CA LEU A 35 -49.36 -2.85 6.30
C LEU A 35 -48.61 -4.17 6.40
N ASP A 36 -49.13 -5.16 7.13
CA ASP A 36 -48.52 -6.47 7.39
C ASP A 36 -48.00 -7.21 6.14
N ASP A 37 -48.55 -6.93 4.95
CA ASP A 37 -48.13 -7.59 3.72
C ASP A 37 -46.88 -7.02 3.06
N VAL A 38 -46.44 -5.85 3.49
CA VAL A 38 -45.23 -5.15 3.00
C VAL A 38 -44.29 -4.76 4.15
N ASP A 39 -44.68 -5.07 5.39
CA ASP A 39 -43.92 -4.82 6.59
C ASP A 39 -42.88 -5.93 6.80
N GLU A 40 -41.59 -5.53 6.82
CA GLU A 40 -40.46 -6.41 7.10
C GLU A 40 -40.16 -6.54 8.60
N CYS A 41 -40.65 -5.61 9.43
CA CYS A 41 -40.44 -5.54 10.89
C CYS A 41 -41.77 -5.51 11.66
N PRO A 42 -42.54 -6.61 11.70
CA PRO A 42 -43.95 -6.65 12.20
C PRO A 42 -44.10 -6.47 13.71
N THR A 43 -43.10 -5.96 14.40
CA THR A 43 -43.10 -5.71 15.83
C THR A 43 -42.35 -4.44 16.22
N THR A 44 -42.39 -3.43 15.37
CA THR A 44 -41.72 -2.15 15.61
C THR A 44 -42.22 -1.50 16.90
N PRO A 45 -41.33 -0.98 17.75
CA PRO A 45 -41.72 -0.32 19.02
C PRO A 45 -42.63 0.89 18.79
N GLU A 46 -43.72 0.97 19.60
CA GLU A 46 -44.73 2.04 19.49
C GLU A 46 -44.09 3.44 19.52
N GLY A 47 -44.34 4.21 18.47
CA GLY A 47 -43.92 5.62 18.36
C GLY A 47 -42.56 5.86 17.78
N GLU A 48 -41.85 4.83 17.36
CA GLU A 48 -40.62 4.99 16.59
C GLU A 48 -40.94 5.38 15.12
N PRO A 49 -40.16 6.26 14.51
CA PRO A 49 -40.24 6.54 13.09
C PRO A 49 -39.80 5.32 12.29
N VAL A 50 -40.56 4.95 11.25
CA VAL A 50 -40.21 3.81 10.38
C VAL A 50 -39.90 4.23 8.96
N TYR A 51 -39.09 3.42 8.29
CA TYR A 51 -38.88 3.47 6.85
C TYR A 51 -40.08 2.89 6.09
N SER A 52 -40.05 2.94 4.78
CA SER A 52 -41.12 2.36 3.93
C SER A 52 -41.26 0.84 4.04
N THR A 53 -40.31 0.18 4.67
CA THR A 53 -40.25 -1.25 4.97
C THR A 53 -40.93 -1.63 6.30
N GLY A 54 -41.38 -0.66 7.12
CA GLY A 54 -41.91 -0.90 8.46
C GLY A 54 -40.84 -1.01 9.56
N CYS A 55 -39.55 -0.94 9.20
CA CYS A 55 -38.45 -1.03 10.17
C CYS A 55 -38.04 0.35 10.69
N SER A 56 -37.68 0.41 11.98
CA SER A 56 -37.10 1.59 12.63
C SER A 56 -35.57 1.51 12.72
N ASP A 57 -34.92 2.61 13.11
CA ASP A 57 -33.46 2.64 13.38
C ASP A 57 -33.03 1.67 14.49
N SER A 58 -33.94 1.30 15.41
CA SER A 58 -33.66 0.33 16.48
C SER A 58 -33.68 -1.14 16.00
N GLU A 59 -34.15 -1.39 14.79
CA GLU A 59 -34.34 -2.72 14.20
C GLU A 59 -33.44 -2.94 12.98
N THR A 60 -32.81 -1.90 12.48
CA THR A 60 -31.89 -1.96 11.31
C THR A 60 -30.45 -1.76 11.72
N ASP A 61 -29.55 -2.45 11.01
CA ASP A 61 -28.09 -2.37 11.08
C ASP A 61 -27.59 -2.25 9.64
N ASP A 62 -27.31 -1.02 9.21
CA ASP A 62 -27.09 -0.70 7.79
C ASP A 62 -25.70 -1.12 7.29
N ASP A 63 -24.74 -1.35 8.19
CA ASP A 63 -23.37 -1.72 7.83
C ASP A 63 -22.92 -3.09 8.37
N ASP A 64 -23.85 -3.83 9.02
CA ASP A 64 -23.64 -5.18 9.54
C ASP A 64 -22.52 -5.28 10.61
N ASP A 65 -22.31 -4.25 11.39
CA ASP A 65 -21.32 -4.22 12.47
C ASP A 65 -21.84 -4.77 13.82
N ASN A 66 -23.11 -5.18 13.86
CA ASN A 66 -23.91 -5.66 15.00
C ASN A 66 -24.33 -4.55 15.97
N VAL A 67 -24.35 -3.32 15.52
CA VAL A 67 -24.93 -2.20 16.23
C VAL A 67 -26.12 -1.66 15.44
N MET A 68 -27.27 -1.51 16.11
CA MET A 68 -28.45 -0.95 15.46
C MET A 68 -28.26 0.54 15.21
N ASN A 69 -28.84 1.06 14.13
CA ASN A 69 -28.69 2.44 13.67
C ASN A 69 -29.00 3.48 14.75
N ASP A 70 -29.94 3.18 15.70
CA ASP A 70 -30.31 4.07 16.81
C ASP A 70 -29.19 4.30 17.83
N ARG A 71 -28.21 3.42 17.88
CA ARG A 71 -27.05 3.44 18.80
C ARG A 71 -25.74 3.62 18.11
N ASP A 72 -25.72 3.44 16.80
CA ASP A 72 -24.52 3.58 16.02
C ASP A 72 -24.09 5.05 15.92
N GLN A 73 -22.89 5.35 16.42
CA GLN A 73 -22.27 6.68 16.36
C GLN A 73 -21.32 6.83 15.17
N CYS A 74 -20.96 5.73 14.53
CA CYS A 74 -20.03 5.68 13.43
C CYS A 74 -20.58 4.87 12.25
N PRO A 75 -21.65 5.36 11.60
CA PRO A 75 -22.27 4.66 10.49
C PRO A 75 -21.28 4.43 9.35
N LEU A 76 -21.42 3.30 8.65
CA LEU A 76 -20.56 2.83 7.58
C LEU A 76 -19.23 2.22 8.08
N THR A 77 -19.27 1.49 9.16
CA THR A 77 -18.14 0.65 9.62
C THR A 77 -17.73 -0.31 8.50
N PRO A 78 -16.44 -0.36 8.12
CA PRO A 78 -15.99 -1.26 7.06
C PRO A 78 -16.24 -2.73 7.42
N SER A 79 -16.76 -3.50 6.45
CA SER A 79 -17.14 -4.89 6.66
C SER A 79 -16.00 -5.74 7.22
N GLY A 80 -16.24 -6.37 8.37
CA GLY A 80 -15.29 -7.26 9.06
C GLY A 80 -14.42 -6.57 10.09
N GLU A 81 -14.52 -5.26 10.27
CA GLU A 81 -13.90 -4.56 11.37
C GLU A 81 -14.69 -4.74 12.66
N SER A 82 -13.99 -4.74 13.78
CA SER A 82 -14.59 -4.79 15.10
C SER A 82 -14.79 -3.39 15.65
N VAL A 83 -15.96 -3.15 16.27
CA VAL A 83 -16.26 -1.89 16.93
C VAL A 83 -15.98 -1.95 18.44
N ASP A 84 -15.68 -0.80 19.03
CA ASP A 84 -15.48 -0.65 20.47
C ASP A 84 -16.80 -0.40 21.25
N TYR A 85 -16.69 -0.05 22.52
CA TYR A 85 -17.86 0.29 23.36
C TYR A 85 -18.65 1.50 22.83
N TYR A 86 -18.02 2.40 22.08
CA TYR A 86 -18.64 3.58 21.47
C TYR A 86 -19.11 3.32 20.04
N VAL A 87 -19.04 2.05 19.62
CA VAL A 87 -19.54 1.55 18.34
C VAL A 87 -18.84 2.12 17.09
N CYS A 88 -17.55 2.40 17.24
CA CYS A 88 -16.68 2.85 16.14
C CYS A 88 -15.52 1.87 15.96
N SER A 89 -15.12 1.61 14.72
CA SER A 89 -13.92 0.86 14.42
C SER A 89 -12.66 1.75 14.51
N ASP A 90 -11.49 1.12 14.57
CA ASP A 90 -10.24 1.87 14.64
C ASP A 90 -9.97 2.68 13.36
N SER A 91 -10.49 2.26 12.19
CA SER A 91 -10.39 3.02 10.94
C SER A 91 -11.29 4.26 10.88
N GLN A 92 -12.27 4.37 11.80
CA GLN A 92 -13.19 5.50 11.89
C GLN A 92 -12.78 6.51 12.99
N LYS A 93 -11.83 6.15 13.84
CA LYS A 93 -11.37 6.99 14.96
C LYS A 93 -10.00 7.61 14.68
N ASP A 94 -9.80 8.77 15.28
CA ASP A 94 -8.53 9.48 15.37
C ASP A 94 -8.47 10.05 16.80
N ASP A 95 -7.88 9.26 17.71
CA ASP A 95 -8.00 9.52 19.15
C ASP A 95 -7.16 10.72 19.62
N ASP A 96 -6.08 11.06 18.95
CA ASP A 96 -5.22 12.20 19.29
C ASP A 96 -5.45 13.43 18.40
N GLY A 97 -6.22 13.27 17.30
CA GLY A 97 -6.65 14.37 16.44
C GLY A 97 -5.54 14.88 15.52
N ASP A 98 -4.62 14.02 15.12
CA ASP A 98 -3.51 14.36 14.25
C ASP A 98 -3.83 14.20 12.74
N GLY A 99 -4.99 13.62 12.42
CA GLY A 99 -5.49 13.39 11.06
C GLY A 99 -5.17 12.01 10.50
N VAL A 100 -4.65 11.11 11.32
CA VAL A 100 -4.39 9.71 10.98
C VAL A 100 -5.25 8.81 11.85
N THR A 101 -5.95 7.85 11.24
CA THR A 101 -6.87 6.98 11.96
C THR A 101 -6.13 5.90 12.77
N ASN A 102 -6.74 5.47 13.87
CA ASN A 102 -6.12 4.57 14.86
C ASN A 102 -5.61 3.25 14.27
N ASP A 103 -6.24 2.73 13.20
CA ASP A 103 -5.86 1.47 12.55
C ASP A 103 -4.48 1.54 11.85
N VAL A 104 -4.07 2.73 11.43
CA VAL A 104 -2.79 2.98 10.74
C VAL A 104 -1.86 3.90 11.53
N ASP A 105 -2.34 4.45 12.65
CA ASP A 105 -1.54 5.33 13.50
C ASP A 105 -0.52 4.55 14.33
N ALA A 106 0.76 4.83 14.09
CA ALA A 106 1.88 4.26 14.83
C ALA A 106 2.28 5.11 16.07
N CYS A 107 1.73 6.32 16.21
CA CYS A 107 2.04 7.26 17.28
C CYS A 107 0.76 7.84 17.94
N PRO A 108 -0.03 7.04 18.64
CA PRO A 108 -1.38 7.35 19.11
C PRO A 108 -1.48 8.44 20.20
N ASP A 109 -0.41 9.13 20.48
CA ASP A 109 -0.32 10.22 21.47
C ASP A 109 0.39 11.45 20.85
N THR A 110 0.21 11.71 19.56
CA THR A 110 0.78 12.89 18.92
C THR A 110 0.10 14.17 19.41
N PRO A 111 0.85 15.21 19.85
CA PRO A 111 0.22 16.42 20.32
C PRO A 111 -0.64 17.10 19.25
N PRO A 112 -1.83 17.63 19.60
CA PRO A 112 -2.72 18.29 18.64
C PRO A 112 -2.04 19.41 17.85
N ASN A 113 -2.33 19.51 16.55
CA ASN A 113 -1.74 20.44 15.59
C ASN A 113 -0.23 20.26 15.34
N THR A 114 0.30 19.09 15.63
CA THR A 114 1.64 18.69 15.24
C THR A 114 1.61 18.21 13.78
N GLU A 115 2.61 18.58 12.99
CA GLU A 115 2.75 18.04 11.64
C GLU A 115 3.24 16.60 11.71
N VAL A 116 2.49 15.68 11.08
CA VAL A 116 2.74 14.24 11.13
C VAL A 116 2.99 13.64 9.76
N ASN A 117 3.65 12.49 9.74
CA ASN A 117 3.79 11.68 8.54
C ASN A 117 2.53 10.81 8.30
N SER A 118 2.54 9.98 7.26
CA SER A 118 1.42 9.12 6.86
C SER A 118 1.01 8.04 7.89
N VAL A 119 1.75 7.89 8.97
CA VAL A 119 1.47 6.95 10.08
C VAL A 119 1.34 7.67 11.42
N GLY A 120 0.90 8.93 11.45
CA GLY A 120 0.57 9.66 12.68
C GLY A 120 1.77 10.12 13.51
N CYS A 121 3.00 9.92 13.06
CA CYS A 121 4.17 10.29 13.85
C CYS A 121 4.73 11.66 13.48
N SER A 122 4.96 12.51 14.49
CA SER A 122 5.74 13.73 14.32
C SER A 122 7.20 13.44 14.00
N GLN A 123 7.90 14.44 13.47
CA GLN A 123 9.35 14.34 13.23
C GLN A 123 10.13 13.95 14.51
N GLU A 124 9.68 14.42 15.68
CA GLU A 124 10.31 14.15 16.97
C GLU A 124 10.05 12.70 17.44
N GLN A 125 8.83 12.17 17.21
CA GLN A 125 8.45 10.80 17.57
C GLN A 125 9.05 9.78 16.61
N SER A 126 9.09 10.08 15.30
CA SER A 126 9.69 9.21 14.28
C SER A 126 11.21 9.07 14.42
N GLY A 127 11.85 9.99 15.14
CA GLY A 127 13.29 10.12 15.12
C GLY A 127 13.82 10.59 13.75
N PRO A 128 15.13 10.50 13.51
CA PRO A 128 15.70 10.88 12.22
C PRO A 128 15.19 9.96 11.11
N LEU A 129 14.85 10.55 9.97
CA LEU A 129 14.53 9.78 8.76
C LEU A 129 15.72 8.91 8.37
N LYS A 130 15.49 7.64 8.05
CA LYS A 130 16.57 6.68 7.79
C LYS A 130 16.81 6.47 6.30
N ILE A 131 18.08 6.38 5.91
CA ILE A 131 18.51 6.00 4.55
C ILE A 131 19.24 4.65 4.63
N LEU A 132 18.68 3.63 3.99
CA LEU A 132 19.34 2.33 3.85
C LEU A 132 20.40 2.41 2.75
N ALA A 133 21.65 2.11 3.05
CA ALA A 133 22.77 2.26 2.12
C ALA A 133 23.44 0.92 1.80
N LEU A 134 23.48 0.59 0.49
CA LEU A 134 24.03 -0.65 -0.07
C LEU A 134 25.39 -0.40 -0.74
N HIS A 135 26.42 -1.12 -0.30
CA HIS A 135 27.80 -0.96 -0.79
C HIS A 135 28.01 -1.57 -2.19
N GLY A 136 29.10 -1.23 -2.85
CA GLY A 136 29.52 -1.83 -4.11
C GLY A 136 30.01 -3.28 -3.97
N GLY A 137 30.01 -4.02 -5.05
CA GLY A 137 30.48 -5.41 -5.08
C GLY A 137 31.92 -5.53 -4.62
N GLY A 138 32.21 -6.49 -3.73
CA GLY A 138 33.52 -6.69 -3.12
C GLY A 138 33.87 -5.69 -2.02
N GLN A 139 33.03 -4.70 -1.74
CA GLN A 139 33.19 -3.77 -0.63
C GLN A 139 32.50 -4.28 0.64
N THR A 140 32.55 -3.47 1.69
CA THR A 140 31.82 -3.69 2.93
C THR A 140 30.96 -2.46 3.25
N ALA A 141 30.02 -2.60 4.18
CA ALA A 141 29.24 -1.47 4.73
C ALA A 141 30.17 -0.32 5.21
N ASN A 142 31.23 -0.67 5.92
CA ASN A 142 32.21 0.32 6.38
C ASN A 142 33.01 0.91 5.21
N GLY A 143 33.29 0.14 4.16
CA GLY A 143 33.95 0.63 2.95
C GLY A 143 33.14 1.72 2.26
N LEU A 144 31.83 1.53 2.10
CA LEU A 144 30.93 2.54 1.57
C LEU A 144 30.88 3.77 2.51
N ARG A 145 30.69 3.55 3.81
CA ARG A 145 30.58 4.62 4.80
C ARG A 145 31.81 5.56 4.79
N THR A 146 33.01 5.05 4.50
CA THR A 146 34.26 5.81 4.51
C THR A 146 34.60 6.49 3.18
N MET A 147 33.80 6.28 2.12
CA MET A 147 33.97 7.00 0.86
C MET A 147 33.72 8.49 1.06
N GLN A 148 34.61 9.36 0.57
CA GLN A 148 34.50 10.80 0.79
C GLN A 148 33.14 11.37 0.34
N GLY A 149 32.62 11.01 -0.84
CA GLY A 149 31.33 11.49 -1.30
C GLY A 149 30.15 11.06 -0.40
N ILE A 150 30.23 9.88 0.22
CA ILE A 150 29.23 9.44 1.21
C ILE A 150 29.37 10.23 2.52
N GLN A 151 30.58 10.51 2.97
CA GLN A 151 30.80 11.35 4.15
C GLN A 151 30.32 12.79 3.94
N ASP A 152 30.52 13.32 2.74
CA ASP A 152 30.01 14.63 2.35
C ASP A 152 28.48 14.63 2.39
N LEU A 153 27.81 13.60 1.86
CA LEU A 153 26.36 13.44 1.93
C LEU A 153 25.87 13.34 3.38
N MET A 154 26.47 12.49 4.21
CA MET A 154 26.12 12.36 5.63
C MET A 154 26.26 13.69 6.38
N SER A 155 27.29 14.47 6.08
CA SER A 155 27.51 15.78 6.70
C SER A 155 26.49 16.83 6.26
N SER A 156 26.04 16.75 4.99
CA SER A 156 25.07 17.70 4.41
C SER A 156 23.61 17.31 4.70
N LEU A 157 23.35 16.07 5.06
CA LEU A 157 22.04 15.48 5.36
C LEU A 157 21.99 15.03 6.83
N SER A 158 22.36 15.92 7.75
CA SER A 158 22.43 15.60 9.19
C SER A 158 21.07 15.30 9.83
N GLU A 159 19.98 15.62 9.15
CA GLU A 159 18.61 15.27 9.49
C GLU A 159 18.28 13.80 9.24
N PHE A 160 19.14 13.08 8.50
CA PHE A 160 18.96 11.66 8.19
C PHE A 160 19.95 10.79 8.97
N GLU A 161 19.48 9.61 9.38
CA GLU A 161 20.31 8.51 9.85
C GLU A 161 20.66 7.58 8.68
N PHE A 162 21.95 7.31 8.48
CA PHE A 162 22.40 6.36 7.45
C PHE A 162 22.65 4.99 8.06
N VAL A 163 21.87 4.01 7.62
CA VAL A 163 22.02 2.60 8.00
C VAL A 163 22.76 1.87 6.87
N PHE A 164 23.98 1.42 7.13
CA PHE A 164 24.83 0.75 6.16
C PHE A 164 24.65 -0.77 6.25
N ALA A 165 24.02 -1.36 5.25
CA ALA A 165 23.83 -2.80 5.19
C ALA A 165 25.11 -3.50 4.69
N SER A 166 25.43 -4.66 5.29
CA SER A 166 26.43 -5.60 4.80
C SER A 166 25.72 -6.71 4.03
N THR A 167 26.30 -7.21 2.94
CA THR A 167 25.75 -8.38 2.27
C THR A 167 25.90 -9.64 3.12
N PRO A 168 24.96 -10.60 3.05
CA PRO A 168 25.12 -11.91 3.70
C PRO A 168 26.17 -12.79 3.03
N GLU A 169 26.57 -12.48 1.81
CA GLU A 169 27.51 -13.27 1.01
C GLU A 169 28.98 -13.04 1.42
N SER A 170 29.72 -14.13 1.56
CA SER A 170 31.10 -14.12 2.08
C SER A 170 32.11 -13.33 1.23
N ASN A 171 31.80 -13.10 -0.05
CA ASN A 171 32.62 -12.33 -0.99
C ASN A 171 32.17 -10.87 -1.14
N ASN A 172 31.29 -10.40 -0.27
CA ASN A 172 30.74 -9.05 -0.24
C ASN A 172 30.08 -8.63 -1.59
N VAL A 173 29.28 -9.50 -2.18
CA VAL A 173 28.46 -9.20 -3.37
C VAL A 173 26.98 -9.31 -3.02
N TRP A 174 26.16 -8.47 -3.63
CA TRP A 174 24.70 -8.53 -3.52
C TRP A 174 24.09 -9.54 -4.50
N ILE A 175 24.67 -9.61 -5.68
CA ILE A 175 24.27 -10.51 -6.75
C ILE A 175 25.46 -11.45 -7.00
N ARG A 176 25.26 -12.74 -6.77
CA ARG A 176 26.30 -13.76 -6.98
C ARG A 176 26.53 -13.99 -8.47
N ASP A 177 27.76 -14.31 -8.84
CA ASP A 177 28.06 -14.77 -10.19
C ASP A 177 27.74 -16.27 -10.34
N PRO A 178 27.25 -16.72 -11.53
CA PRO A 178 27.01 -18.12 -11.80
C PRO A 178 28.32 -18.91 -11.91
N PRO A 179 28.26 -20.26 -11.93
CA PRO A 179 29.42 -21.10 -12.20
C PRO A 179 30.04 -20.71 -13.53
N GLY A 180 31.34 -20.40 -13.53
CA GLY A 180 32.07 -19.82 -14.69
C GLY A 180 32.53 -18.40 -14.42
N GLY A 181 31.91 -17.72 -13.47
CA GLY A 181 32.35 -16.42 -12.96
C GLY A 181 31.65 -15.22 -13.59
N LYS A 182 32.17 -14.06 -13.27
CA LYS A 182 31.60 -12.78 -13.67
C LYS A 182 31.51 -12.66 -15.22
N GLY A 183 30.31 -12.37 -15.68
CA GLY A 183 30.01 -12.18 -17.08
C GLY A 183 29.41 -13.40 -17.80
N GLU A 184 29.34 -14.56 -17.14
CA GLU A 184 28.60 -15.71 -17.67
C GLU A 184 27.09 -15.45 -17.61
N PRO A 185 26.35 -15.65 -18.72
CA PRO A 185 24.91 -15.45 -18.72
C PRO A 185 24.17 -16.55 -17.93
N THR A 186 23.10 -16.17 -17.26
CA THR A 186 22.22 -17.09 -16.53
C THR A 186 20.77 -16.64 -16.60
N THR A 187 19.86 -17.60 -16.78
CA THR A 187 18.41 -17.40 -16.75
C THR A 187 17.79 -17.73 -15.39
N ASP A 188 18.59 -18.20 -14.45
CA ASP A 188 18.19 -18.49 -13.09
C ASP A 188 17.91 -17.17 -12.33
N ARG A 189 16.81 -17.14 -11.57
CA ARG A 189 16.34 -15.96 -10.83
C ARG A 189 16.92 -15.88 -9.42
N ASP A 190 17.54 -16.93 -8.89
CA ASP A 190 17.87 -17.09 -7.48
C ASP A 190 19.24 -16.49 -7.07
N TRP A 191 19.94 -15.81 -7.99
CA TRP A 191 21.29 -15.30 -7.74
C TRP A 191 21.36 -14.14 -6.73
N ALA A 192 20.23 -13.59 -6.32
CA ALA A 192 20.12 -12.52 -5.33
C ALA A 192 19.27 -12.88 -4.09
N ASP A 193 18.72 -14.10 -3.99
CA ASP A 193 17.74 -14.48 -2.96
C ASP A 193 18.22 -14.21 -1.53
N ALA A 194 19.45 -14.65 -1.20
CA ALA A 194 19.99 -14.41 0.14
C ALA A 194 20.13 -12.90 0.46
N SER A 195 20.35 -12.06 -0.55
CA SER A 195 20.41 -10.61 -0.37
C SER A 195 19.03 -9.99 -0.25
N ILE A 196 18.03 -10.52 -0.97
CA ILE A 196 16.63 -10.11 -0.85
C ILE A 196 16.13 -10.41 0.56
N ASP A 197 16.25 -11.66 1.01
CA ASP A 197 15.83 -12.08 2.36
C ASP A 197 16.50 -11.25 3.46
N TYR A 198 17.78 -10.95 3.31
CA TYR A 198 18.52 -10.14 4.26
C TYR A 198 18.07 -8.67 4.28
N LEU A 199 17.74 -8.10 3.11
CA LEU A 199 17.23 -6.73 3.03
C LEU A 199 15.80 -6.64 3.60
N GLU A 200 14.95 -7.65 3.38
CA GLU A 200 13.65 -7.77 4.05
C GLU A 200 13.82 -7.73 5.58
N GLN A 201 14.72 -8.57 6.10
CA GLN A 201 15.01 -8.58 7.54
C GLN A 201 15.47 -7.21 8.07
N ILE A 202 16.37 -6.52 7.36
CA ILE A 202 16.83 -5.18 7.78
C ILE A 202 15.68 -4.19 7.79
N VAL A 203 14.83 -4.21 6.76
CA VAL A 203 13.71 -3.27 6.67
C VAL A 203 12.69 -3.55 7.77
N ASP A 204 12.41 -4.80 8.08
CA ASP A 204 11.50 -5.16 9.17
C ASP A 204 12.05 -4.81 10.57
N GLU A 205 13.35 -5.00 10.80
CA GLU A 205 13.95 -4.80 12.13
C GLU A 205 14.35 -3.35 12.41
N GLN A 206 14.71 -2.57 11.38
CA GLN A 206 15.31 -1.24 11.53
C GLN A 206 14.55 -0.14 10.80
N GLY A 207 13.53 -0.50 9.99
CA GLY A 207 12.67 0.48 9.30
C GLY A 207 11.77 1.25 10.26
N PRO A 208 10.91 2.11 9.75
CA PRO A 208 10.80 2.43 8.33
C PRO A 208 12.00 3.18 7.77
N PHE A 209 12.26 3.01 6.47
CA PHE A 209 13.30 3.76 5.76
C PHE A 209 12.67 4.77 4.81
N TYR A 210 13.07 6.03 4.94
CA TYR A 210 12.70 7.09 4.00
C TYR A 210 13.23 6.82 2.59
N ALA A 211 14.48 6.36 2.48
CA ALA A 211 15.12 6.14 1.20
C ALA A 211 16.04 4.92 1.19
N ILE A 212 16.27 4.40 -0.01
CA ILE A 212 17.31 3.41 -0.28
C ILE A 212 18.37 4.00 -1.21
N LEU A 213 19.63 3.83 -0.83
CA LEU A 213 20.81 4.29 -1.56
C LEU A 213 21.67 3.09 -1.96
N GLY A 214 22.08 3.02 -3.19
CA GLY A 214 23.01 2.01 -3.67
C GLY A 214 24.21 2.60 -4.41
N TYR A 215 25.37 1.99 -4.23
CA TYR A 215 26.58 2.31 -4.97
C TYR A 215 27.04 1.12 -5.77
N SER A 216 27.36 1.31 -7.06
CA SER A 216 27.87 0.28 -7.95
C SER A 216 26.96 -0.98 -7.96
N GLN A 217 27.41 -2.15 -7.52
CA GLN A 217 26.54 -3.34 -7.42
C GLN A 217 25.38 -3.16 -6.42
N GLY A 218 25.56 -2.36 -5.36
CA GLY A 218 24.45 -2.00 -4.49
C GLY A 218 23.35 -1.22 -5.23
N ALA A 219 23.71 -0.36 -6.18
CA ALA A 219 22.74 0.30 -7.06
C ALA A 219 22.07 -0.68 -8.03
N ALA A 220 22.79 -1.68 -8.51
CA ALA A 220 22.22 -2.75 -9.34
C ALA A 220 21.27 -3.67 -8.56
N MET A 221 21.49 -3.83 -7.26
CA MET A 221 20.62 -4.61 -6.38
C MET A 221 19.27 -3.94 -6.11
N ILE A 222 19.19 -2.61 -6.12
CA ILE A 222 17.95 -1.89 -5.81
C ILE A 222 16.77 -2.32 -6.69
N PRO A 223 16.81 -2.28 -8.03
CA PRO A 223 15.67 -2.72 -8.84
C PRO A 223 15.38 -4.22 -8.70
N VAL A 224 16.36 -5.06 -8.36
CA VAL A 224 16.12 -6.47 -8.02
C VAL A 224 15.33 -6.57 -6.73
N TYR A 225 15.71 -5.83 -5.70
CA TYR A 225 15.00 -5.81 -4.43
C TYR A 225 13.57 -5.26 -4.58
N LEU A 226 13.39 -4.12 -5.25
CA LEU A 226 12.08 -3.52 -5.48
C LEU A 226 11.13 -4.42 -6.28
N ALA A 227 11.64 -5.31 -7.11
CA ALA A 227 10.83 -6.27 -7.86
C ALA A 227 10.36 -7.47 -7.01
N ASN A 228 10.92 -7.65 -5.81
CA ASN A 228 10.67 -8.81 -4.94
C ASN A 228 10.16 -8.43 -3.54
N THR A 229 9.81 -7.16 -3.30
CA THR A 229 9.35 -6.68 -2.00
C THR A 229 8.04 -5.90 -2.13
N ASP A 230 7.25 -5.89 -1.06
CA ASP A 230 6.11 -4.98 -0.86
C ASP A 230 6.50 -3.71 -0.05
N LYS A 231 7.75 -3.63 0.41
CA LYS A 231 8.25 -2.47 1.16
C LYS A 231 8.32 -1.22 0.29
N THR A 232 8.06 -0.08 0.89
CA THR A 232 8.00 1.21 0.21
C THR A 232 9.10 2.15 0.67
N PHE A 233 9.51 3.05 -0.23
CA PHE A 233 10.49 4.10 0.02
C PHE A 233 10.01 5.39 -0.64
N ASN A 234 10.31 6.53 -0.04
CA ASN A 234 9.99 7.82 -0.63
C ASN A 234 10.99 8.22 -1.73
N ARG A 235 12.21 7.72 -1.68
CA ARG A 235 13.28 8.02 -2.66
C ARG A 235 14.18 6.83 -2.90
N VAL A 236 14.65 6.72 -4.15
CA VAL A 236 15.68 5.76 -4.57
C VAL A 236 16.89 6.54 -5.12
N MET A 237 18.07 6.22 -4.64
CA MET A 237 19.32 6.86 -5.07
C MET A 237 20.33 5.82 -5.55
N MET A 238 20.75 5.90 -6.80
CA MET A 238 21.63 4.94 -7.44
C MET A 238 22.88 5.64 -7.98
N TYR A 239 24.00 5.39 -7.34
CA TYR A 239 25.30 5.98 -7.72
C TYR A 239 26.14 4.99 -8.52
N ASN A 240 26.54 5.38 -9.73
CA ASN A 240 27.42 4.61 -10.62
C ASN A 240 26.93 3.16 -10.83
N GLY A 241 25.59 3.02 -10.93
CA GLY A 241 24.91 1.73 -11.02
C GLY A 241 24.76 1.23 -12.45
N TYR A 242 24.31 0.00 -12.55
CA TYR A 242 24.05 -0.70 -13.81
C TYR A 242 22.90 -1.71 -13.64
N LEU A 243 22.37 -2.21 -14.75
CA LEU A 243 21.48 -3.37 -14.73
C LEU A 243 22.32 -4.66 -14.81
N PRO A 244 21.97 -5.72 -14.05
CA PRO A 244 22.71 -6.99 -14.05
C PRO A 244 22.43 -7.81 -15.33
N THR A 245 22.85 -7.31 -16.50
CA THR A 245 22.45 -7.81 -17.82
C THR A 245 22.87 -9.24 -18.14
N THR A 246 23.89 -9.76 -17.46
CA THR A 246 24.29 -11.18 -17.57
C THR A 246 23.38 -12.11 -16.78
N HIS A 247 22.60 -11.58 -15.84
CA HIS A 247 21.59 -12.31 -15.08
C HIS A 247 20.21 -12.09 -15.73
N GLU A 248 19.99 -12.76 -16.86
CA GLU A 248 18.76 -12.61 -17.65
C GLU A 248 17.51 -12.88 -16.82
N GLY A 249 17.53 -13.87 -15.91
CA GLY A 249 16.41 -14.16 -15.01
C GLY A 249 16.08 -13.01 -14.04
N LEU A 250 17.08 -12.31 -13.51
CA LEU A 250 16.87 -11.12 -12.69
C LEU A 250 16.37 -9.93 -13.53
N ILE A 251 16.85 -9.78 -14.76
CA ILE A 251 16.35 -8.77 -15.70
C ILE A 251 14.88 -9.01 -16.03
N ASP A 252 14.47 -10.26 -16.23
CA ASP A 252 13.07 -10.61 -16.46
C ASP A 252 12.21 -10.22 -15.25
N THR A 253 12.63 -10.53 -14.03
CA THR A 253 11.94 -10.15 -12.80
C THR A 253 11.81 -8.62 -12.68
N ILE A 254 12.87 -7.87 -12.95
CA ILE A 254 12.84 -6.40 -12.97
C ILE A 254 11.84 -5.90 -14.02
N ASN A 255 11.84 -6.47 -15.24
CA ASN A 255 10.97 -6.05 -16.34
C ASN A 255 9.49 -6.36 -16.07
N GLU A 256 9.19 -7.45 -15.38
CA GLU A 256 7.84 -7.83 -14.96
C GLU A 256 7.25 -6.80 -13.96
N ALA A 257 8.09 -6.22 -13.09
CA ALA A 257 7.68 -5.24 -12.07
C ALA A 257 7.79 -3.78 -12.52
N ALA A 258 8.66 -3.47 -13.48
CA ALA A 258 8.87 -2.10 -13.97
C ALA A 258 7.70 -1.61 -14.86
N PRO A 259 7.46 -0.28 -14.96
CA PRO A 259 8.24 0.78 -14.31
C PRO A 259 7.87 0.98 -12.84
N PHE A 260 8.88 1.14 -11.99
CA PHE A 260 8.67 1.49 -10.59
C PHE A 260 8.18 2.94 -10.46
N SER A 261 7.16 3.17 -9.62
CA SER A 261 6.57 4.50 -9.41
C SER A 261 7.32 5.37 -8.39
N ILE A 262 8.23 4.78 -7.61
CA ILE A 262 9.04 5.48 -6.61
C ILE A 262 9.95 6.49 -7.32
N PRO A 263 9.97 7.77 -6.91
CA PRO A 263 10.91 8.75 -7.46
C PRO A 263 12.36 8.30 -7.27
N ALA A 264 13.09 8.25 -8.37
CA ALA A 264 14.46 7.74 -8.40
C ALA A 264 15.46 8.77 -8.91
N MET A 265 16.70 8.63 -8.51
CA MET A 265 17.85 9.35 -9.05
C MET A 265 18.94 8.36 -9.45
N VAL A 266 19.47 8.52 -10.66
CA VAL A 266 20.64 7.79 -11.14
C VAL A 266 21.77 8.79 -11.36
N PHE A 267 22.87 8.60 -10.65
CA PHE A 267 24.10 9.39 -10.79
C PHE A 267 25.13 8.63 -11.60
N SER A 268 25.77 9.33 -12.54
CA SER A 268 26.92 8.83 -13.30
C SER A 268 28.02 9.89 -13.41
N GLY A 269 29.25 9.45 -13.58
CA GLY A 269 30.40 10.32 -13.75
C GLY A 269 31.04 10.16 -15.15
N GLU A 270 31.44 11.26 -15.80
CA GLU A 270 32.11 11.24 -17.13
C GLU A 270 33.40 10.44 -17.11
N ASN A 271 34.13 10.44 -15.99
CA ASN A 271 35.39 9.72 -15.84
C ASN A 271 35.22 8.28 -15.31
N ASP A 272 33.99 7.75 -15.34
CA ASP A 272 33.66 6.36 -15.00
C ASP A 272 33.64 5.50 -16.27
N ASP A 273 34.84 5.22 -16.83
CA ASP A 273 35.02 4.59 -18.14
C ASP A 273 34.32 3.23 -18.31
N GLY A 274 33.98 2.54 -17.22
CA GLY A 274 33.32 1.23 -17.27
C GLY A 274 31.81 1.28 -17.13
N PHE A 275 31.25 2.37 -16.59
CA PHE A 275 29.86 2.41 -16.14
C PHE A 275 29.04 3.63 -16.57
N LYS A 276 29.68 4.70 -17.06
CA LYS A 276 29.01 5.97 -17.38
C LYS A 276 27.82 5.84 -18.34
N ASP A 277 27.94 4.92 -19.31
CA ASP A 277 26.92 4.71 -20.34
C ASP A 277 25.78 3.75 -19.88
N MET A 278 25.85 3.21 -18.67
CA MET A 278 24.86 2.26 -18.14
C MET A 278 23.69 2.94 -17.41
N ALA A 279 23.86 4.19 -17.00
CA ALA A 279 22.86 4.94 -16.24
C ALA A 279 21.50 5.06 -16.94
N PRO A 280 21.38 5.36 -18.25
CA PRO A 280 20.07 5.50 -18.90
C PRO A 280 19.23 4.21 -18.89
N ALA A 281 19.88 3.04 -19.01
CA ALA A 281 19.17 1.76 -18.97
C ALA A 281 18.59 1.48 -17.58
N LEU A 282 19.32 1.86 -16.53
CA LEU A 282 18.87 1.77 -15.15
C LEU A 282 17.74 2.78 -14.86
N ALA A 283 17.91 4.03 -15.26
CA ALA A 283 16.93 5.09 -15.13
C ALA A 283 15.59 4.73 -15.80
N GLY A 284 15.63 4.08 -16.95
CA GLY A 284 14.45 3.62 -17.71
C GLY A 284 13.60 2.57 -16.99
N LYS A 285 14.01 2.06 -15.82
CA LYS A 285 13.19 1.17 -14.99
C LYS A 285 12.24 1.93 -14.03
N PHE A 286 12.32 3.25 -13.98
CA PHE A 286 11.51 4.10 -13.10
C PHE A 286 10.66 5.07 -13.91
N SER A 287 9.41 5.27 -13.51
CA SER A 287 8.48 6.20 -14.18
C SER A 287 8.86 7.67 -13.96
N GLN A 288 9.55 7.95 -12.84
CA GLN A 288 10.08 9.27 -12.49
C GLN A 288 11.55 9.11 -12.08
N CYS A 289 12.47 9.48 -12.96
CA CYS A 289 13.89 9.38 -12.68
C CYS A 289 14.62 10.67 -13.03
N LEU A 290 15.39 11.18 -12.07
CA LEU A 290 16.35 12.26 -12.25
C LEU A 290 17.70 11.66 -12.65
N GLU A 291 18.12 11.88 -13.88
CA GLU A 291 19.48 11.54 -14.31
C GLU A 291 20.43 12.68 -13.99
N VAL A 292 21.46 12.40 -13.19
CA VAL A 292 22.48 13.37 -12.77
C VAL A 292 23.82 12.91 -13.32
N HIS A 293 24.42 13.72 -14.19
CA HIS A 293 25.70 13.41 -14.81
C HIS A 293 26.77 14.42 -14.41
N SER A 294 27.79 13.95 -13.69
CA SER A 294 28.95 14.76 -13.29
C SER A 294 30.03 14.76 -14.38
N GLN A 295 30.50 15.93 -14.74
CA GLN A 295 31.62 16.09 -15.69
C GLN A 295 32.99 15.74 -15.08
N THR A 296 33.06 15.56 -13.76
CA THR A 296 34.34 15.40 -13.05
C THR A 296 34.45 14.11 -12.26
N ALA A 297 33.33 13.49 -11.88
CA ALA A 297 33.35 12.25 -11.12
C ALA A 297 33.81 11.04 -11.94
N GLY A 298 34.48 10.11 -11.28
CA GLY A 298 34.74 8.76 -11.74
C GLY A 298 33.76 7.77 -11.13
N HIS A 299 34.25 6.53 -10.87
CA HIS A 299 33.44 5.49 -10.22
C HIS A 299 33.35 5.74 -8.70
N ASN A 300 32.71 6.84 -8.33
CA ASN A 300 32.51 7.26 -6.93
C ASN A 300 31.29 8.18 -6.79
N PRO A 301 30.59 8.16 -5.65
CA PRO A 301 29.58 9.18 -5.35
C PRO A 301 30.21 10.59 -5.38
N PRO A 302 29.43 11.63 -5.75
CA PRO A 302 29.98 12.98 -5.93
C PRO A 302 30.49 13.56 -4.61
N TYR A 303 31.56 14.32 -4.71
CA TYR A 303 32.07 15.13 -3.61
C TYR A 303 31.24 16.39 -3.43
N GLN A 304 31.28 17.02 -2.29
CA GLN A 304 30.60 18.28 -2.01
C GLN A 304 30.97 19.41 -2.98
N SER A 305 32.16 19.35 -3.57
CA SER A 305 32.64 20.30 -4.56
C SER A 305 32.10 20.07 -5.99
N ASP A 306 31.40 18.95 -6.25
CA ASP A 306 30.85 18.64 -7.55
C ASP A 306 29.69 19.59 -7.89
N SER A 307 29.63 20.04 -9.13
CA SER A 307 28.59 20.99 -9.58
C SER A 307 27.16 20.42 -9.49
N THR A 308 27.03 19.10 -9.47
CA THR A 308 25.73 18.40 -9.37
C THR A 308 25.28 18.17 -7.93
N TYR A 309 26.15 18.43 -6.94
CA TYR A 309 25.92 18.06 -5.56
C TYR A 309 24.62 18.65 -4.96
N ASN A 310 24.36 19.92 -5.21
CA ASN A 310 23.13 20.55 -4.70
C ASN A 310 21.86 20.00 -5.36
N GLN A 311 21.93 19.57 -6.62
CA GLN A 311 20.79 18.93 -7.28
C GLN A 311 20.44 17.60 -6.60
N ILE A 312 21.44 16.86 -6.16
CA ILE A 312 21.27 15.60 -5.41
C ILE A 312 20.64 15.87 -4.05
N LEU A 313 21.15 16.87 -3.28
CA LEU A 313 20.58 17.21 -1.98
C LEU A 313 19.10 17.63 -2.10
N ASN A 314 18.77 18.43 -3.11
CA ASN A 314 17.39 18.86 -3.36
C ASN A 314 16.50 17.64 -3.66
N PHE A 315 16.93 16.74 -4.54
CA PHE A 315 16.17 15.53 -4.84
C PHE A 315 15.86 14.70 -3.57
N ILE A 316 16.81 14.57 -2.67
CA ILE A 316 16.64 13.82 -1.43
C ILE A 316 15.61 14.50 -0.53
N ARG A 317 15.62 15.82 -0.44
CA ARG A 317 14.78 16.64 0.44
C ARG A 317 13.38 16.93 -0.11
N ASP A 318 13.19 16.92 -1.44
CA ASP A 318 11.91 17.27 -2.08
C ASP A 318 10.72 16.39 -1.65
N GLY A 319 10.93 15.29 -0.97
CA GLY A 319 9.88 14.44 -0.45
C GLY A 319 9.60 14.61 1.05
N MET A 320 10.20 15.63 1.68
CA MET A 320 10.05 15.91 3.12
C MET A 320 8.99 17.00 3.39
N SER A 321 8.39 17.58 2.35
CA SER A 321 7.40 18.65 2.44
C SER A 321 6.00 18.18 2.08
#